data_2a01fc6555e936eb8d5cb799d10fa5f7
#
_entry.id   2a01fc6555e936eb8d5cb799d10fa5f7
#
_cell.length_a   1.000
_cell.length_b   1.000
_cell.length_c   1.000
_cell.angle_alpha   90.00
_cell.angle_beta   90.00
_cell.angle_gamma   90.00
#
_symmetry.space_group_name_H-M   'P 1'
#
loop_
_entity.id
_entity.type
_entity.pdbx_description
1 polymer ?
#
loop_
_entity_poly.entity_id
_entity_poly.type
_entity_poly.pdbx_seq_one_letter_code
_entity_poly.pdbx_strand_id
1 'polypeptide(L)'
;MRRTAIMLFLAIACSAYAQDKNSPQTLKGILLEQLKTTHNVKDWFVPADIAVQGLTAEQANWTDGKGNHSVGQLVNHIVYWDNYELMKFKGQSVPKFNGNNDETFTKFDSKQWTSLMKQMDDVMTGWEQAVESADDKKIAEWGSTIAHIGAHNAYHIGQIVYIRKLQGSWNPDNGVK
;
A
#
# COMPACT_ATOMS: atom_id res chain seq x y z
N MET A 1 -33.91 -40.55 -43.20
CA MET A 1 -34.13 -39.34 -42.40
C MET A 1 -32.86 -38.96 -41.70
N ARG A 2 -32.12 -37.96 -42.26
CA ARG A 2 -30.85 -37.44 -41.67
C ARG A 2 -31.19 -36.28 -40.74
N ARG A 3 -30.86 -36.43 -39.46
CA ARG A 3 -31.00 -35.34 -38.46
C ARG A 3 -29.69 -34.55 -38.43
N THR A 4 -29.74 -33.31 -38.91
CA THR A 4 -28.64 -32.36 -38.85
C THR A 4 -28.68 -31.67 -37.49
N ALA A 5 -27.68 -31.93 -36.65
CA ALA A 5 -27.51 -31.21 -35.37
C ALA A 5 -26.78 -29.89 -35.65
N ILE A 6 -27.42 -28.78 -35.38
CA ILE A 6 -26.83 -27.42 -35.41
C ILE A 6 -26.20 -27.17 -34.05
N MET A 7 -24.87 -27.15 -33.99
CA MET A 7 -24.13 -26.67 -32.81
C MET A 7 -24.07 -25.15 -32.83
N LEU A 8 -24.74 -24.55 -31.85
CA LEU A 8 -24.68 -23.11 -31.61
C LEU A 8 -23.43 -22.81 -30.77
N PHE A 9 -22.38 -22.23 -31.38
CA PHE A 9 -21.23 -21.70 -30.66
C PHE A 9 -21.60 -20.36 -30.03
N LEU A 10 -21.74 -20.32 -28.69
CA LEU A 10 -21.83 -19.09 -27.93
C LEU A 10 -20.41 -18.50 -27.80
N ALA A 11 -20.08 -17.50 -28.61
CA ALA A 11 -18.88 -16.71 -28.44
C ALA A 11 -19.09 -15.74 -27.26
N ILE A 12 -18.51 -16.08 -26.10
CA ILE A 12 -18.41 -15.13 -24.97
C ILE A 12 -17.32 -14.13 -25.35
N ALA A 13 -17.73 -12.95 -25.77
CA ALA A 13 -16.86 -11.81 -25.94
C ALA A 13 -16.45 -11.30 -24.55
N CYS A 14 -15.29 -11.73 -24.04
CA CYS A 14 -14.60 -11.04 -22.96
C CYS A 14 -14.14 -9.70 -23.48
N SER A 15 -14.91 -8.64 -23.22
CA SER A 15 -14.47 -7.25 -23.40
C SER A 15 -13.37 -6.99 -22.35
N ALA A 16 -12.12 -7.22 -22.75
CA ALA A 16 -10.99 -6.65 -22.03
C ALA A 16 -11.09 -5.14 -22.17
N TYR A 17 -11.47 -4.46 -21.10
CA TYR A 17 -11.32 -3.01 -21.01
C TYR A 17 -9.83 -2.69 -20.99
N ALA A 18 -9.23 -2.57 -22.17
CA ALA A 18 -7.94 -1.92 -22.31
C ALA A 18 -8.17 -0.45 -21.94
N GLN A 19 -7.70 -0.06 -20.76
CA GLN A 19 -7.69 1.34 -20.36
C GLN A 19 -6.88 2.11 -21.39
N ASP A 20 -7.54 3.03 -22.08
CA ASP A 20 -6.88 3.87 -23.09
C ASP A 20 -5.84 4.74 -22.39
N LYS A 21 -4.56 4.42 -22.59
CA LYS A 21 -3.42 5.14 -21.98
C LYS A 21 -3.35 6.61 -22.39
N ASN A 22 -4.19 7.06 -23.32
CA ASN A 22 -4.27 8.44 -23.81
C ASN A 22 -5.42 9.24 -23.21
N SER A 23 -6.28 8.65 -22.37
CA SER A 23 -7.33 9.42 -21.70
C SER A 23 -6.71 10.30 -20.62
N PRO A 24 -7.08 11.62 -20.53
CA PRO A 24 -6.58 12.48 -19.47
C PRO A 24 -6.93 11.87 -18.10
N GLN A 25 -5.91 11.67 -17.26
CA GLN A 25 -6.14 11.13 -15.93
C GLN A 25 -6.87 12.15 -15.06
N THR A 26 -7.90 11.71 -14.36
CA THR A 26 -8.56 12.53 -13.34
C THR A 26 -7.68 12.61 -12.09
N LEU A 27 -7.87 13.65 -11.25
CA LEU A 27 -7.19 13.72 -9.95
C LEU A 27 -7.39 12.44 -9.13
N LYS A 28 -8.64 11.94 -9.06
CA LYS A 28 -8.96 10.67 -8.40
C LYS A 28 -8.15 9.50 -8.98
N GLY A 29 -8.07 9.40 -10.30
CA GLY A 29 -7.32 8.33 -10.98
C GLY A 29 -5.83 8.35 -10.64
N ILE A 30 -5.20 9.54 -10.66
CA ILE A 30 -3.79 9.72 -10.30
C ILE A 30 -3.55 9.32 -8.84
N LEU A 31 -4.41 9.76 -7.91
CA LEU A 31 -4.28 9.44 -6.49
C LEU A 31 -4.47 7.94 -6.21
N LEU A 32 -5.43 7.29 -6.88
CA LEU A 32 -5.64 5.85 -6.77
C LEU A 32 -4.46 5.05 -7.33
N GLU A 33 -3.91 5.44 -8.47
CA GLU A 33 -2.71 4.82 -9.03
C GLU A 33 -1.55 4.91 -8.04
N GLN A 34 -1.32 6.08 -7.44
CA GLN A 34 -0.28 6.29 -6.44
C GLN A 34 -0.48 5.43 -5.19
N LEU A 35 -1.71 5.32 -4.67
CA LEU A 35 -2.02 4.44 -3.54
C LEU A 35 -1.76 2.97 -3.89
N LYS A 36 -2.24 2.48 -5.02
CA LYS A 36 -2.06 1.09 -5.47
C LYS A 36 -0.60 0.74 -5.71
N THR A 37 0.17 1.65 -6.31
CA THR A 37 1.60 1.41 -6.58
C THR A 37 2.47 1.48 -5.32
N THR A 38 2.02 2.15 -4.27
CA THR A 38 2.67 2.05 -2.94
C THR A 38 2.24 0.82 -2.15
N HIS A 39 1.06 0.27 -2.40
CA HIS A 39 0.51 -0.87 -1.66
C HIS A 39 0.96 -2.23 -2.23
N ASN A 40 0.47 -2.60 -3.42
CA ASN A 40 0.59 -3.96 -3.95
C ASN A 40 0.79 -4.06 -5.47
N VAL A 41 0.76 -2.95 -6.20
CA VAL A 41 0.99 -2.92 -7.64
C VAL A 41 2.42 -2.52 -7.94
N LYS A 42 3.21 -3.46 -8.45
CA LYS A 42 4.60 -3.21 -8.83
C LYS A 42 4.66 -2.39 -10.13
N ASP A 43 5.30 -1.22 -10.05
CA ASP A 43 5.47 -0.32 -11.21
C ASP A 43 6.86 0.34 -11.16
N TRP A 44 6.97 1.63 -10.86
CA TRP A 44 8.25 2.36 -10.83
C TRP A 44 9.13 1.98 -9.65
N PHE A 45 8.55 1.47 -8.59
CA PHE A 45 9.25 1.01 -7.38
C PHE A 45 8.54 -0.21 -6.78
N VAL A 46 9.19 -0.79 -5.79
CA VAL A 46 8.68 -1.97 -5.08
C VAL A 46 7.57 -1.54 -4.13
N PRO A 47 6.35 -2.12 -4.22
CA PRO A 47 5.27 -1.81 -3.29
C PRO A 47 5.50 -2.40 -1.89
N ALA A 48 4.68 -1.96 -0.92
CA ALA A 48 4.83 -2.30 0.49
C ALA A 48 4.76 -3.81 0.76
N ASP A 49 3.80 -4.51 0.16
CA ASP A 49 3.60 -5.95 0.34
C ASP A 49 4.85 -6.76 -0.09
N ILE A 50 5.44 -6.42 -1.23
CA ILE A 50 6.69 -7.04 -1.70
C ILE A 50 7.87 -6.62 -0.83
N ALA A 51 7.91 -5.35 -0.40
CA ALA A 51 9.00 -4.84 0.43
C ALA A 51 9.13 -5.59 1.75
N VAL A 52 8.04 -6.08 2.33
CA VAL A 52 8.02 -6.81 3.60
C VAL A 52 7.85 -8.32 3.45
N GLN A 53 7.59 -8.80 2.23
CA GLN A 53 7.32 -10.21 1.95
C GLN A 53 8.39 -11.15 2.50
N GLY A 54 7.97 -12.19 3.21
CA GLY A 54 8.86 -13.25 3.71
C GLY A 54 9.75 -12.85 4.88
N LEU A 55 9.61 -11.65 5.46
CA LEU A 55 10.34 -11.27 6.67
C LEU A 55 9.82 -12.01 7.89
N THR A 56 10.75 -12.59 8.67
CA THR A 56 10.45 -13.05 10.02
C THR A 56 10.36 -11.87 10.98
N ALA A 57 9.74 -12.06 12.14
CA ALA A 57 9.69 -11.04 13.18
C ALA A 57 11.09 -10.63 13.67
N GLU A 58 12.03 -11.58 13.70
CA GLU A 58 13.43 -11.31 14.06
C GLU A 58 14.09 -10.39 13.03
N GLN A 59 13.93 -10.68 11.74
CA GLN A 59 14.43 -9.83 10.66
C GLN A 59 13.76 -8.45 10.67
N ALA A 60 12.45 -8.38 10.95
CA ALA A 60 11.73 -7.12 11.03
C ALA A 60 12.15 -6.27 12.24
N ASN A 61 12.63 -6.87 13.32
CA ASN A 61 13.17 -6.17 14.50
C ASN A 61 14.67 -5.82 14.39
N TRP A 62 15.36 -6.32 13.39
CA TRP A 62 16.79 -6.06 13.23
C TRP A 62 17.09 -4.57 13.05
N THR A 63 18.16 -4.10 13.70
CA THR A 63 18.73 -2.77 13.51
C THR A 63 20.23 -2.86 13.33
N ASP A 64 20.84 -1.86 12.72
CA ASP A 64 22.29 -1.77 12.54
C ASP A 64 23.03 -1.30 13.81
N GLY A 65 22.32 -1.05 14.91
CA GLY A 65 22.89 -0.58 16.18
C GLY A 65 23.30 0.92 16.17
N LYS A 66 23.02 1.67 15.10
CA LYS A 66 23.39 3.09 14.94
C LYS A 66 22.24 4.07 15.18
N GLY A 67 21.17 3.61 15.82
CA GLY A 67 19.99 4.44 16.12
C GLY A 67 18.96 4.52 14.97
N ASN A 68 19.15 3.75 13.90
CA ASN A 68 18.18 3.66 12.82
C ASN A 68 16.98 2.79 13.22
N HIS A 69 15.81 3.09 12.66
CA HIS A 69 14.61 2.28 12.87
C HIS A 69 14.72 0.93 12.18
N SER A 70 14.10 -0.10 12.79
CA SER A 70 13.92 -1.40 12.15
C SER A 70 12.81 -1.36 11.10
N VAL A 71 12.76 -2.40 10.24
CA VAL A 71 11.66 -2.56 9.27
C VAL A 71 10.29 -2.52 9.96
N GLY A 72 10.14 -3.24 11.06
CA GLY A 72 8.87 -3.28 11.75
C GLY A 72 8.47 -1.96 12.41
N GLN A 73 9.43 -1.19 12.91
CA GLN A 73 9.17 0.16 13.39
C GLN A 73 8.68 1.08 12.26
N LEU A 74 9.27 0.98 11.07
CA LEU A 74 8.81 1.73 9.89
C LEU A 74 7.42 1.30 9.45
N VAL A 75 7.11 0.01 9.44
CA VAL A 75 5.77 -0.49 9.12
C VAL A 75 4.74 0.02 10.16
N ASN A 76 5.08 -0.02 11.45
CA ASN A 76 4.18 0.50 12.48
C ASN A 76 3.91 1.99 12.32
N HIS A 77 4.92 2.76 11.94
CA HIS A 77 4.80 4.18 11.66
C HIS A 77 3.88 4.47 10.45
N ILE A 78 4.04 3.71 9.36
CA ILE A 78 3.13 3.77 8.20
C ILE A 78 1.70 3.48 8.64
N VAL A 79 1.47 2.34 9.34
CA VAL A 79 0.13 1.94 9.80
C VAL A 79 -0.50 3.00 10.70
N TYR A 80 0.28 3.60 11.61
CA TYR A 80 -0.20 4.65 12.49
C TYR A 80 -0.73 5.86 11.71
N TRP A 81 0.08 6.43 10.82
CA TRP A 81 -0.29 7.65 10.09
C TRP A 81 -1.35 7.40 9.03
N ASP A 82 -1.26 6.30 8.32
CA ASP A 82 -2.28 5.93 7.34
C ASP A 82 -3.65 5.75 8.00
N ASN A 83 -3.69 5.06 9.15
CA ASN A 83 -4.95 4.88 9.88
C ASN A 83 -5.47 6.19 10.47
N TYR A 84 -4.59 7.01 11.05
CA TYR A 84 -4.95 8.30 11.63
C TYR A 84 -5.62 9.22 10.59
N GLU A 85 -5.01 9.37 9.42
CA GLU A 85 -5.56 10.21 8.36
C GLU A 85 -6.77 9.56 7.65
N LEU A 86 -6.81 8.23 7.53
CA LEU A 86 -7.97 7.52 6.96
C LEU A 86 -9.22 7.70 7.84
N MET A 87 -9.07 7.63 9.15
CA MET A 87 -10.17 7.89 10.08
C MET A 87 -10.70 9.31 9.90
N LYS A 88 -9.83 10.32 9.80
CA LYS A 88 -10.21 11.71 9.52
C LYS A 88 -10.90 11.85 8.18
N PHE A 89 -10.37 11.22 7.13
CA PHE A 89 -10.99 11.19 5.82
C PHE A 89 -12.41 10.60 5.87
N LYS A 90 -12.63 9.57 6.69
CA LYS A 90 -13.95 8.96 6.92
C LYS A 90 -14.85 9.79 7.86
N GLY A 91 -14.38 10.93 8.35
CA GLY A 91 -15.14 11.78 9.31
C GLY A 91 -15.24 11.19 10.71
N GLN A 92 -14.35 10.26 11.06
CA GLN A 92 -14.29 9.64 12.38
C GLN A 92 -13.46 10.49 13.35
N SER A 93 -13.77 10.39 14.62
CA SER A 93 -12.97 11.02 15.67
C SER A 93 -11.63 10.31 15.82
N VAL A 94 -10.55 11.08 15.87
CA VAL A 94 -9.20 10.57 16.13
C VAL A 94 -8.67 11.12 17.46
N PRO A 95 -7.84 10.38 18.19
CA PRO A 95 -7.14 10.91 19.35
C PRO A 95 -6.30 12.12 18.96
N LYS A 96 -6.21 13.12 19.85
CA LYS A 96 -5.31 14.25 19.58
C LYS A 96 -3.87 13.76 19.59
N PHE A 97 -3.17 13.99 18.49
CA PHE A 97 -1.74 13.71 18.42
C PHE A 97 -0.98 14.63 19.40
N ASN A 98 -0.14 14.04 20.25
CA ASN A 98 0.60 14.75 21.30
C ASN A 98 1.83 15.52 20.80
N GLY A 99 2.18 15.35 19.51
CA GLY A 99 3.34 15.96 18.87
C GLY A 99 4.61 15.12 18.94
N ASN A 100 4.59 13.97 19.61
CA ASN A 100 5.74 13.06 19.67
C ASN A 100 5.68 11.99 18.60
N ASN A 101 6.35 12.24 17.48
CA ASN A 101 6.40 11.30 16.34
C ASN A 101 7.15 10.00 16.66
N ASP A 102 8.09 10.04 17.62
CA ASP A 102 8.89 8.85 17.97
C ASP A 102 8.00 7.74 18.58
N GLU A 103 6.88 8.10 19.20
CA GLU A 103 5.93 7.12 19.74
C GLU A 103 5.23 6.27 18.66
N THR A 104 5.29 6.68 17.42
CA THR A 104 4.74 5.91 16.30
C THR A 104 5.66 4.76 15.85
N PHE A 105 6.95 4.78 16.26
CA PHE A 105 7.95 3.75 15.97
C PHE A 105 8.05 2.73 17.09
N THR A 106 6.95 2.06 17.42
CA THR A 106 6.93 1.12 18.54
C THR A 106 7.65 -0.20 18.23
N LYS A 107 8.17 -0.83 19.28
CA LYS A 107 8.70 -2.20 19.21
C LYS A 107 7.53 -3.19 19.24
N PHE A 108 7.74 -4.37 18.66
CA PHE A 108 6.75 -5.43 18.60
C PHE A 108 7.41 -6.82 18.82
N ASP A 109 6.62 -7.78 19.21
CA ASP A 109 7.00 -9.18 19.30
C ASP A 109 6.59 -9.98 18.04
N SER A 110 6.92 -11.28 18.01
CA SER A 110 6.63 -12.14 16.86
C SER A 110 5.14 -12.30 16.57
N LYS A 111 4.28 -12.24 17.59
CA LYS A 111 2.84 -12.35 17.41
C LYS A 111 2.27 -11.04 16.84
N GLN A 112 2.79 -9.92 17.32
CA GLN A 112 2.42 -8.60 16.85
C GLN A 112 2.85 -8.39 15.38
N TRP A 113 3.97 -8.98 14.92
CA TRP A 113 4.43 -8.85 13.54
C TRP A 113 3.37 -9.31 12.52
N THR A 114 2.79 -10.49 12.70
CA THR A 114 1.73 -11.00 11.81
C THR A 114 0.51 -10.07 11.80
N SER A 115 0.12 -9.57 12.98
CA SER A 115 -0.99 -8.61 13.09
C SER A 115 -0.67 -7.28 12.43
N LEU A 116 0.57 -6.80 12.55
CA LEU A 116 1.01 -5.53 11.98
C LEU A 116 1.01 -5.59 10.44
N MET A 117 1.44 -6.71 9.86
CA MET A 117 1.38 -6.95 8.43
C MET A 117 -0.06 -6.87 7.90
N LYS A 118 -0.99 -7.53 8.62
CA LYS A 118 -2.40 -7.44 8.27
C LYS A 118 -2.96 -6.02 8.41
N GLN A 119 -2.57 -5.29 9.44
CA GLN A 119 -3.02 -3.91 9.63
C GLN A 119 -2.52 -2.99 8.51
N MET A 120 -1.29 -3.21 8.01
CA MET A 120 -0.76 -2.46 6.88
C MET A 120 -1.60 -2.70 5.62
N ASP A 121 -1.88 -3.96 5.28
CA ASP A 121 -2.72 -4.32 4.13
C ASP A 121 -4.15 -3.77 4.27
N ASP A 122 -4.75 -3.92 5.46
CA ASP A 122 -6.10 -3.42 5.75
C ASP A 122 -6.21 -1.89 5.59
N VAL A 123 -5.22 -1.13 6.08
CA VAL A 123 -5.27 0.34 6.02
C VAL A 123 -5.00 0.87 4.61
N MET A 124 -4.07 0.27 3.88
CA MET A 124 -3.78 0.65 2.49
C MET A 124 -4.98 0.31 1.59
N THR A 125 -5.56 -0.88 1.71
CA THR A 125 -6.82 -1.24 1.05
C THR A 125 -7.95 -0.27 1.45
N GLY A 126 -8.01 0.10 2.71
CA GLY A 126 -8.99 1.05 3.23
C GLY A 126 -8.90 2.44 2.58
N TRP A 127 -7.69 2.92 2.29
CA TRP A 127 -7.47 4.15 1.54
C TRP A 127 -7.93 4.04 0.08
N GLU A 128 -7.56 2.95 -0.61
CA GLU A 128 -8.00 2.73 -1.99
C GLU A 128 -9.52 2.74 -2.11
N GLN A 129 -10.21 1.98 -1.26
CA GLN A 129 -11.68 1.93 -1.24
C GLN A 129 -12.33 3.27 -0.89
N ALA A 130 -11.75 3.99 0.06
CA ALA A 130 -12.26 5.29 0.49
C ALA A 130 -12.14 6.35 -0.62
N VAL A 131 -11.00 6.37 -1.34
CA VAL A 131 -10.79 7.28 -2.47
C VAL A 131 -11.66 6.87 -3.67
N GLU A 132 -11.78 5.58 -3.98
CA GLU A 132 -12.64 5.07 -5.05
C GLU A 132 -14.08 5.53 -4.88
N SER A 133 -14.62 5.41 -3.66
CA SER A 133 -16.02 5.74 -3.35
C SER A 133 -16.29 7.22 -3.11
N ALA A 134 -15.27 8.07 -2.95
CA ALA A 134 -15.42 9.49 -2.70
C ALA A 134 -15.90 10.25 -3.94
N ASP A 135 -16.68 11.30 -3.74
CA ASP A 135 -17.04 12.25 -4.80
C ASP A 135 -15.88 13.22 -5.13
N ASP A 136 -16.01 13.91 -6.27
CA ASP A 136 -14.95 14.83 -6.74
C ASP A 136 -14.70 16.00 -5.79
N LYS A 137 -15.71 16.45 -5.06
CA LYS A 137 -15.57 17.52 -4.07
C LYS A 137 -14.66 17.07 -2.92
N LYS A 138 -14.90 15.87 -2.39
CA LYS A 138 -14.07 15.30 -1.32
C LYS A 138 -12.65 15.01 -1.81
N ILE A 139 -12.50 14.53 -3.03
CA ILE A 139 -11.19 14.33 -3.65
C ILE A 139 -10.43 15.66 -3.80
N ALA A 140 -11.11 16.73 -4.22
CA ALA A 140 -10.47 18.04 -4.32
C ALA A 140 -10.05 18.58 -2.95
N GLU A 141 -10.87 18.38 -1.91
CA GLU A 141 -10.57 18.80 -0.53
C GLU A 141 -9.40 18.04 0.07
N TRP A 142 -9.33 16.73 -0.16
CA TRP A 142 -8.35 15.84 0.46
C TRP A 142 -7.17 15.47 -0.43
N GLY A 143 -7.13 15.92 -1.67
CA GLY A 143 -6.14 15.51 -2.67
C GLY A 143 -4.69 15.68 -2.21
N SER A 144 -4.38 16.79 -1.54
CA SER A 144 -3.04 17.02 -0.97
C SER A 144 -2.69 15.99 0.11
N THR A 145 -3.61 15.69 1.04
CA THR A 145 -3.37 14.70 2.09
C THR A 145 -3.18 13.30 1.49
N ILE A 146 -4.02 12.90 0.52
CA ILE A 146 -3.91 11.59 -0.14
C ILE A 146 -2.56 11.48 -0.87
N ALA A 147 -2.13 12.52 -1.58
CA ALA A 147 -0.82 12.54 -2.24
C ALA A 147 0.33 12.44 -1.23
N HIS A 148 0.22 13.11 -0.07
CA HIS A 148 1.21 12.99 1.00
C HIS A 148 1.27 11.58 1.60
N ILE A 149 0.13 10.90 1.79
CA ILE A 149 0.10 9.49 2.23
C ILE A 149 0.87 8.61 1.23
N GLY A 150 0.60 8.71 -0.07
CA GLY A 150 1.34 7.95 -1.08
C GLY A 150 2.85 8.25 -1.06
N ALA A 151 3.24 9.53 -0.99
CA ALA A 151 4.66 9.92 -0.95
C ALA A 151 5.34 9.46 0.34
N HIS A 152 4.68 9.57 1.50
CA HIS A 152 5.18 9.11 2.80
C HIS A 152 5.41 7.59 2.80
N ASN A 153 4.44 6.83 2.28
CA ASN A 153 4.56 5.39 2.17
C ASN A 153 5.72 5.00 1.25
N ALA A 154 5.84 5.60 0.07
CA ALA A 154 6.95 5.34 -0.86
C ALA A 154 8.31 5.64 -0.23
N TYR A 155 8.43 6.74 0.55
CA TYR A 155 9.65 7.10 1.28
C TYR A 155 10.05 6.01 2.28
N HIS A 156 9.11 5.51 3.10
CA HIS A 156 9.41 4.47 4.08
C HIS A 156 9.61 3.08 3.45
N ILE A 157 8.91 2.77 2.36
CA ILE A 157 9.14 1.54 1.59
C ILE A 157 10.58 1.50 1.05
N GLY A 158 11.08 2.62 0.54
CA GLY A 158 12.47 2.72 0.13
C GLY A 158 13.46 2.45 1.27
N GLN A 159 13.20 2.95 2.48
CA GLN A 159 13.99 2.64 3.67
C GLN A 159 13.90 1.15 4.05
N ILE A 160 12.71 0.55 4.01
CA ILE A 160 12.52 -0.89 4.27
C ILE A 160 13.37 -1.74 3.33
N VAL A 161 13.31 -1.48 2.02
CA VAL A 161 14.13 -2.21 1.03
C VAL A 161 15.62 -2.00 1.28
N TYR A 162 16.04 -0.80 1.65
CA TYR A 162 17.43 -0.50 1.98
C TYR A 162 17.91 -1.29 3.21
N ILE A 163 17.12 -1.30 4.29
CA ILE A 163 17.44 -2.07 5.51
C ILE A 163 17.54 -3.57 5.19
N ARG A 164 16.61 -4.12 4.39
CA ARG A 164 16.66 -5.52 3.96
C ARG A 164 17.91 -5.85 3.16
N LYS A 165 18.40 -4.93 2.33
CA LYS A 165 19.69 -5.10 1.64
C LYS A 165 20.85 -5.11 2.62
N LEU A 166 20.87 -4.24 3.61
CA LEU A 166 21.91 -4.19 4.64
C LEU A 166 21.96 -5.47 5.49
N GLN A 167 20.81 -6.02 5.87
CA GLN A 167 20.75 -7.26 6.65
C GLN A 167 20.85 -8.55 5.81
N GLY A 168 20.93 -8.45 4.48
CA GLY A 168 21.03 -9.59 3.58
C GLY A 168 19.73 -10.39 3.36
N SER A 169 18.56 -9.84 3.73
CA SER A 169 17.25 -10.51 3.58
C SER A 169 16.48 -10.09 2.29
N TRP A 170 17.05 -9.20 1.48
CA TRP A 170 16.44 -8.78 0.23
C TRP A 170 16.69 -9.75 -0.90
N ASN A 171 15.64 -10.22 -1.56
CA ASN A 171 15.76 -10.94 -2.82
C ASN A 171 15.78 -9.95 -4.00
N PRO A 172 16.90 -9.85 -4.78
CA PRO A 172 17.01 -8.95 -5.92
C PRO A 172 15.93 -9.17 -7.01
N ASP A 173 15.40 -10.40 -7.15
CA ASP A 173 14.35 -10.72 -8.14
C ASP A 173 13.03 -10.02 -7.82
N ASN A 174 12.83 -9.60 -6.58
CA ASN A 174 11.68 -8.80 -6.17
C ASN A 174 11.78 -7.34 -6.64
N GLY A 175 12.94 -6.88 -7.06
CA GLY A 175 13.15 -5.52 -7.55
C GLY A 175 12.40 -5.20 -8.84
N VAL A 176 12.27 -3.92 -9.16
CA VAL A 176 11.80 -3.45 -10.47
C VAL A 176 12.92 -3.66 -11.48
N LYS A 177 12.59 -4.24 -12.65
CA LYS A 177 13.51 -4.52 -13.75
C LYS A 177 13.31 -3.51 -14.86
#